data_969e128e9a7052f1568b669dbb27025e
#
_entry.id   969e128e9a7052f1568b669dbb27025e
#
_cell.length_a   1.000
_cell.length_b   1.000
_cell.length_c   1.000
_cell.angle_alpha   90.00
_cell.angle_beta   90.00
_cell.angle_gamma   90.00
#
_symmetry.space_group_name_H-M   'P 1'
#
loop_
_entity.id
_entity.type
_entity.pdbx_description
1 polymer ?
#
loop_
_entity_poly.entity_id
_entity_poly.type
_entity_poly.pdbx_seq_one_letter_code
_entity_poly.pdbx_strand_id
1 'polypeptide(L)' 'MRKNWKTTFFGITSVLSGVATIFKGDLYTGVTLISTGIGLIFAKDHDAK' A
#
# COMPACT_ATOMS: atom_id res chain seq x y z
N MET A 1 4.77 -2.59 16.78
CA MET A 1 5.11 -2.29 15.79
C MET A 1 6.20 -2.94 15.15
N ARG A 2 7.24 -3.34 15.68
CA ARG A 2 8.25 -3.98 15.04
C ARG A 2 7.83 -5.26 14.46
N LYS A 3 7.02 -6.03 15.08
CA LYS A 3 6.59 -7.27 14.57
C LYS A 3 5.92 -7.17 13.27
N ASN A 4 5.10 -6.18 13.06
CA ASN A 4 4.32 -6.06 11.86
C ASN A 4 4.78 -4.99 10.92
N TRP A 5 5.93 -4.46 11.13
CA TRP A 5 6.35 -3.37 10.27
C TRP A 5 6.59 -3.86 8.84
N LYS A 6 6.74 -5.16 8.65
CA LYS A 6 6.87 -5.69 7.32
C LYS A 6 5.63 -5.44 6.50
N THR A 7 4.46 -5.62 7.09
CA THR A 7 3.22 -5.35 6.39
C THR A 7 3.12 -3.88 6.04
N THR A 8 3.50 -3.03 6.96
CA THR A 8 3.47 -1.60 6.70
C THR A 8 4.43 -1.24 5.58
N PHE A 9 5.59 -1.86 5.57
CA PHE A 9 6.55 -1.60 4.53
C PHE A 9 5.99 -2.01 3.18
N PHE A 10 5.32 -3.15 3.14
CA PHE A 10 4.70 -3.61 1.93
C PHE A 10 3.65 -2.62 1.46
N GLY A 11 2.84 -2.10 2.38
CA GLY A 11 1.82 -1.15 2.03
C GLY A 11 2.42 0.11 1.44
N ILE A 12 3.46 0.62 2.05
CA ILE A 12 4.10 1.82 1.57
C ILE A 12 4.69 1.59 0.19
N THR A 13 5.33 0.44 0.00
CA THR A 13 5.91 0.12 -1.29
C THR A 13 4.83 0.04 -2.36
N SER A 14 3.70 -0.55 -2.02
CA SER A 14 2.61 -0.66 -2.97
C SER A 14 2.10 0.71 -3.37
N VAL A 15 1.96 1.61 -2.40
CA VAL A 15 1.48 2.93 -2.71
C VAL A 15 2.47 3.65 -3.62
N LEU A 16 3.74 3.53 -3.32
CA LEU A 16 4.76 4.18 -4.14
C LEU A 16 4.75 3.61 -5.55
N SER A 17 4.60 2.29 -5.65
CA SER A 17 4.54 1.67 -6.97
C SER A 17 3.33 2.15 -7.73
N GLY A 18 2.22 2.30 -7.03
CA GLY A 18 1.01 2.79 -7.67
C GLY A 18 1.20 4.18 -8.24
N VAL A 19 1.83 5.05 -7.46
CA VAL A 19 2.05 6.40 -7.92
C VAL A 19 2.95 6.40 -9.16
N ALA A 20 4.00 5.59 -9.14
CA ALA A 20 4.89 5.51 -10.28
C ALA A 20 4.17 4.97 -11.50
N THR A 21 3.29 4.02 -11.30
CA THR A 21 2.54 3.44 -12.41
C THR A 21 1.62 4.47 -13.02
N ILE A 22 1.00 5.29 -12.19
CA ILE A 22 0.13 6.33 -12.69
C ILE A 22 0.94 7.32 -13.52
N PHE A 23 2.13 7.63 -13.07
CA PHE A 23 2.99 8.53 -13.82
C PHE A 23 3.29 7.97 -15.19
N LYS A 24 3.34 6.66 -15.32
CA LYS A 24 3.60 6.06 -16.61
C LYS A 24 2.36 5.97 -17.47
N GLY A 25 1.24 6.35 -16.94
CA GLY A 25 0.02 6.34 -17.71
C GLY A 25 -0.92 5.19 -17.45
N ASP A 26 -0.62 4.35 -16.47
CA ASP A 26 -1.45 3.19 -16.18
C ASP A 26 -2.31 3.48 -14.97
N LEU A 27 -3.35 4.23 -15.18
CA LEU A 27 -4.17 4.69 -14.10
C LEU A 27 -4.85 3.56 -13.33
N TYR A 28 -5.38 2.60 -14.03
CA TYR A 28 -6.09 1.52 -13.36
C TYR A 28 -5.17 0.72 -12.45
N THR A 29 -4.04 0.33 -12.96
CA THR A 29 -3.11 -0.45 -12.16
C THR A 29 -2.60 0.38 -10.97
N GLY A 30 -2.34 1.66 -11.21
CA GLY A 30 -1.86 2.51 -10.14
C GLY A 30 -2.86 2.64 -9.02
N VAL A 31 -4.12 2.85 -9.37
CA VAL A 31 -5.16 2.99 -8.35
C VAL A 31 -5.30 1.69 -7.57
N THR A 32 -5.22 0.56 -8.26
CA THR A 32 -5.34 -0.72 -7.60
C THR A 32 -4.20 -0.91 -6.60
N LEU A 33 -2.99 -0.56 -7.00
CA LEU A 33 -1.86 -0.72 -6.11
C LEU A 33 -1.94 0.20 -4.91
N ILE A 34 -2.39 1.42 -5.13
CA ILE A 34 -2.54 2.36 -4.03
C ILE A 34 -3.60 1.86 -3.06
N SER A 35 -4.71 1.39 -3.58
CA SER A 35 -5.79 0.87 -2.74
C SER A 35 -5.30 -0.31 -1.93
N THR A 36 -4.55 -1.20 -2.55
CA THR A 36 -4.03 -2.37 -1.85
C THR A 36 -3.09 -1.92 -0.73
N GLY A 37 -2.24 -0.97 -1.02
CA GLY A 37 -1.31 -0.49 -0.01
C GLY A 37 -2.02 0.12 1.18
N ILE A 38 -2.99 0.96 0.91
CA ILE A 38 -3.75 1.59 1.97
C ILE A 38 -4.52 0.54 2.77
N GLY A 39 -5.08 -0.44 2.06
CA GLY A 39 -5.81 -1.50 2.73
C GLY A 39 -4.94 -2.28 3.69
N LEU A 40 -3.71 -2.56 3.28
CA LEU A 40 -2.80 -3.30 4.14
C LEU A 40 -2.46 -2.50 5.39
N ILE A 41 -2.25 -1.20 5.23
CA ILE A 41 -1.93 -0.38 6.38
C ILE A 41 -3.11 -0.29 7.33
N PHE A 42 -4.30 -0.12 6.79
CA PHE A 42 -5.48 -0.04 7.62
C PHE A 42 -5.77 -1.36 8.31
N ALA A 43 -5.60 -2.46 7.63
CA ALA A 43 -5.86 -3.76 8.21
C ALA A 43 -4.94 -3.99 9.40
N LYS A 44 -3.69 -3.58 9.28
CA LYS A 44 -2.78 -3.74 10.35
C LYS A 44 -3.18 -2.90 11.54
N ASP A 45 -3.61 -1.66 11.27
CA ASP A 45 -4.03 -0.79 12.33
C ASP A 45 -5.22 -1.36 13.06
N HIS A 46 -6.16 -1.91 12.32
CA HIS A 46 -7.34 -2.48 12.88
C HIS A 46 -6.99 -3.64 13.76
N ASP A 47 -6.06 -4.45 13.34
CA ASP A 47 -5.65 -5.60 14.07
C ASP A 47 -4.90 -5.23 15.31
N ALA A 48 -4.24 -4.13 15.32
CA ALA A 48 -3.43 -3.74 16.42
C ALA A 48 -4.24 -3.54 17.68
N LYS A 49 -5.57 -3.34 17.58
CA LYS A 49 -6.32 -3.13 18.72
C LYS A 49 -6.40 -4.31 19.55
#